data_2350ab1d3772b41acf8a6142a81edb8d
#
_entry.id   2350ab1d3772b41acf8a6142a81edb8d
#
_cell.length_a   1.000
_cell.length_b   1.000
_cell.length_c   1.000
_cell.angle_alpha   90.00
_cell.angle_beta   90.00
_cell.angle_gamma   90.00
#
_symmetry.space_group_name_H-M   'P 1'
#
loop_
_entity.id
_entity.type
_entity.pdbx_description
1 polymer ?
#
loop_
_entity_poly.entity_id
_entity_poly.type
_entity_poly.pdbx_seq_one_letter_code
_entity_poly.pdbx_strand_id
1 'polypeptide(L)'
;MTPVLVTGGAGFIGSHTCKALRNAGFSPVSFDDLSRGNAAAVKWGELVIASIADGRLLRDTLLRHRPVAVVHFAAFAYVGESTENPGLYYRNNVVGTLALLEAMRECGVRYLVFSS
;
A
#
# COMPACT_ATOMS: atom_id res chain seq x y z
N MET A 1 -4.64 5.43 -18.42
CA MET A 1 -4.60 6.20 -17.17
C MET A 1 -3.28 5.97 -16.45
N THR A 2 -2.84 6.92 -15.68
CA THR A 2 -1.57 6.85 -14.97
C THR A 2 -1.71 6.04 -13.68
N PRO A 3 -0.97 4.93 -13.52
CA PRO A 3 -1.13 4.08 -12.33
C PRO A 3 -0.48 4.69 -11.08
N VAL A 4 -1.13 4.48 -9.94
CA VAL A 4 -0.65 4.84 -8.61
C VAL A 4 -0.85 3.63 -7.71
N LEU A 5 0.21 3.18 -7.04
CA LEU A 5 0.10 2.08 -6.09
C LEU A 5 -0.38 2.62 -4.74
N VAL A 6 -1.40 1.99 -4.17
CA VAL A 6 -1.94 2.37 -2.86
C VAL A 6 -1.79 1.17 -1.92
N THR A 7 -0.82 1.23 -1.01
CA THR A 7 -0.71 0.20 0.03
C THR A 7 -1.79 0.46 1.08
N GLY A 8 -2.44 -0.59 1.54
CA GLY A 8 -3.59 -0.44 2.42
C GLY A 8 -4.84 0.05 1.69
N GLY A 9 -4.92 -0.17 0.38
CA GLY A 9 -6.04 0.29 -0.45
C GLY A 9 -7.38 -0.34 -0.13
N ALA A 10 -7.41 -1.44 0.61
CA ALA A 10 -8.65 -2.09 1.05
C ALA A 10 -9.15 -1.56 2.41
N GLY A 11 -8.40 -0.68 3.06
CA GLY A 11 -8.81 -0.03 4.30
C GLY A 11 -9.75 1.14 4.06
N PHE A 12 -10.24 1.74 5.14
CA PHE A 12 -11.20 2.84 5.03
C PHE A 12 -10.61 4.04 4.28
N ILE A 13 -9.49 4.57 4.76
CA ILE A 13 -8.85 5.74 4.14
C ILE A 13 -8.28 5.38 2.76
N GLY A 14 -7.64 4.21 2.65
CA GLY A 14 -7.06 3.77 1.38
C GLY A 14 -8.09 3.61 0.28
N SER A 15 -9.26 3.03 0.57
CA SER A 15 -10.31 2.86 -0.43
C SER A 15 -10.90 4.20 -0.88
N HIS A 16 -11.06 5.15 0.04
CA HIS A 16 -11.51 6.49 -0.32
C HIS A 16 -10.46 7.24 -1.15
N THR A 17 -9.18 7.02 -0.87
CA THR A 17 -8.08 7.57 -1.68
C THR A 17 -8.10 6.99 -3.09
N CYS A 18 -8.35 5.69 -3.23
CA CYS A 18 -8.48 5.06 -4.55
C CYS A 18 -9.62 5.69 -5.36
N LYS A 19 -10.76 5.95 -4.72
CA LYS A 19 -11.88 6.63 -5.37
C LYS A 19 -11.47 8.02 -5.86
N ALA A 20 -10.81 8.80 -4.99
CA ALA A 20 -10.36 10.15 -5.34
C ALA A 20 -9.36 10.13 -6.49
N LEU A 21 -8.42 9.19 -6.47
CA LEU A 21 -7.44 9.02 -7.55
C LEU A 21 -8.13 8.70 -8.87
N ARG A 22 -9.10 7.78 -8.86
CA ARG A 22 -9.84 7.43 -10.06
C ARG A 22 -10.59 8.64 -10.62
N ASN A 23 -11.24 9.40 -9.75
CA ASN A 23 -11.96 10.62 -10.16
C ASN A 23 -11.03 11.69 -10.71
N ALA A 24 -9.77 11.70 -10.29
CA ALA A 24 -8.75 12.63 -10.78
C ALA A 24 -8.04 12.15 -12.06
N GLY A 25 -8.42 10.99 -12.61
CA GLY A 25 -7.86 10.47 -13.85
C GLY A 25 -6.68 9.52 -13.67
N PHE A 26 -6.42 9.07 -12.45
CA PHE A 26 -5.40 8.06 -12.19
C PHE A 26 -5.99 6.65 -12.17
N SER A 27 -5.13 5.65 -12.26
CA SER A 27 -5.51 4.24 -12.16
C SER A 27 -4.93 3.67 -10.87
N PRO A 28 -5.71 3.58 -9.77
CA PRO A 28 -5.19 3.05 -8.53
C PRO A 28 -5.01 1.54 -8.60
N VAL A 29 -3.92 1.04 -7.99
CA VAL A 29 -3.67 -0.38 -7.77
C VAL A 29 -3.52 -0.55 -6.27
N SER A 30 -4.42 -1.32 -5.65
CA SER A 30 -4.39 -1.57 -4.22
C SER A 30 -3.47 -2.74 -3.89
N PHE A 31 -2.63 -2.58 -2.88
CA PHE A 31 -1.74 -3.62 -2.37
C PHE A 31 -2.04 -3.77 -0.88
N ASP A 32 -2.66 -4.88 -0.50
CA ASP A 32 -3.21 -5.03 0.86
C ASP A 32 -3.27 -6.52 1.22
N ASP A 33 -2.86 -6.87 2.43
CA ASP A 33 -2.95 -8.26 2.89
C ASP A 33 -4.31 -8.60 3.49
N LEU A 34 -5.22 -7.62 3.56
CA LEU A 34 -6.58 -7.73 4.08
C LEU A 34 -6.66 -8.00 5.58
N SER A 35 -5.55 -7.83 6.32
CA SER A 35 -5.56 -8.02 7.77
C SER A 35 -6.36 -6.93 8.49
N ARG A 36 -6.46 -5.74 7.90
CA ARG A 36 -7.22 -4.60 8.45
C ARG A 36 -8.20 -4.02 7.44
N GLY A 37 -8.27 -4.58 6.26
CA GLY A 37 -9.13 -4.10 5.18
C GLY A 37 -10.13 -5.14 4.75
N ASN A 38 -10.90 -4.78 3.71
CA ASN A 38 -11.91 -5.64 3.15
C ASN A 38 -11.82 -5.59 1.63
N ALA A 39 -11.71 -6.74 0.99
CA ALA A 39 -11.64 -6.82 -0.48
C ALA A 39 -12.84 -6.15 -1.15
N ALA A 40 -14.02 -6.19 -0.53
CA ALA A 40 -15.23 -5.54 -1.07
C ALA A 40 -15.11 -4.01 -1.14
N ALA A 41 -14.19 -3.40 -0.40
CA ALA A 41 -13.95 -1.96 -0.46
C ALA A 41 -13.12 -1.55 -1.69
N VAL A 42 -12.45 -2.49 -2.35
CA VAL A 42 -11.63 -2.22 -3.53
C VAL A 42 -12.51 -2.25 -4.77
N LYS A 43 -13.03 -1.08 -5.12
CA LYS A 43 -13.99 -0.91 -6.23
C LYS A 43 -13.39 -0.17 -7.43
N TRP A 44 -12.23 0.45 -7.26
CA TRP A 44 -11.67 1.37 -8.25
C TRP A 44 -10.26 0.97 -8.68
N GLY A 45 -10.12 -0.24 -9.15
CA GLY A 45 -8.85 -0.72 -9.68
C GLY A 45 -8.53 -2.14 -9.23
N GLU A 46 -7.34 -2.60 -9.58
CA GLU A 46 -6.88 -3.94 -9.25
C GLU A 46 -6.52 -4.04 -7.77
N LEU A 47 -6.74 -5.22 -7.17
CA LEU A 47 -6.28 -5.56 -5.83
C LEU A 47 -5.20 -6.64 -5.95
N VAL A 48 -4.04 -6.36 -5.38
CA VAL A 48 -2.98 -7.35 -5.17
C VAL A 48 -3.02 -7.73 -3.68
N ILE A 49 -3.34 -8.97 -3.37
CA ILE A 49 -3.44 -9.44 -1.99
C ILE A 49 -2.06 -9.92 -1.54
N ALA A 50 -1.37 -9.11 -0.76
CA ALA A 50 -0.04 -9.41 -0.27
C ALA A 50 0.36 -8.50 0.88
N SER A 51 1.35 -8.94 1.67
CA SER A 51 1.97 -8.11 2.71
C SER A 51 3.03 -7.19 2.09
N ILE A 52 3.15 -5.96 2.61
CA ILE A 52 4.23 -5.06 2.21
C ILE A 52 5.61 -5.59 2.59
N ALA A 53 5.69 -6.57 3.50
CA ALA A 53 6.93 -7.25 3.83
C ALA A 53 7.38 -8.22 2.73
N ASP A 54 6.51 -8.54 1.78
CA ASP A 54 6.84 -9.38 0.63
C ASP A 54 7.51 -8.55 -0.46
N GLY A 55 8.81 -8.34 -0.33
CA GLY A 55 9.57 -7.51 -1.25
C GLY A 55 9.57 -8.01 -2.69
N ARG A 56 9.50 -9.33 -2.89
CA ARG A 56 9.44 -9.90 -4.24
C ARG A 56 8.14 -9.51 -4.95
N LEU A 57 7.02 -9.66 -4.27
CA LEU A 57 5.72 -9.34 -4.85
C LEU A 57 5.54 -7.83 -5.02
N LEU A 58 6.11 -7.03 -4.12
CA LEU A 58 6.18 -5.58 -4.30
C LEU A 58 6.92 -5.21 -5.57
N ARG A 59 8.12 -5.78 -5.78
CA ARG A 59 8.90 -5.51 -7.00
C ARG A 59 8.16 -5.95 -8.26
N ASP A 60 7.56 -7.14 -8.25
CA ASP A 60 6.79 -7.64 -9.38
C ASP A 60 5.63 -6.70 -9.71
N THR A 61 4.92 -6.21 -8.70
CA THR A 61 3.80 -5.29 -8.86
C THR A 61 4.28 -3.94 -9.42
N LEU A 62 5.36 -3.39 -8.88
CA LEU A 62 5.92 -2.12 -9.35
C LEU A 62 6.42 -2.22 -10.79
N LEU A 63 7.03 -3.33 -11.15
CA LEU A 63 7.51 -3.54 -12.52
C LEU A 63 6.36 -3.75 -13.50
N ARG A 64 5.31 -4.44 -13.08
CA ARG A 64 4.15 -4.72 -13.94
C ARG A 64 3.33 -3.46 -14.19
N HIS A 65 3.06 -2.68 -13.17
CA HIS A 65 2.18 -1.51 -13.28
C HIS A 65 2.91 -0.20 -13.58
N ARG A 66 4.20 -0.11 -13.25
CA ARG A 66 4.99 1.11 -13.46
C ARG A 66 4.31 2.34 -12.89
N PRO A 67 3.90 2.35 -11.61
CA PRO A 67 3.20 3.50 -11.05
C PRO A 67 4.10 4.72 -11.00
N VAL A 68 3.50 5.90 -11.12
CA VAL A 68 4.24 7.17 -10.98
C VAL A 68 4.52 7.49 -9.53
N ALA A 69 3.72 6.96 -8.60
CA ALA A 69 3.84 7.23 -7.18
C ALA A 69 3.26 6.08 -6.36
N VAL A 70 3.64 6.04 -5.09
CA VAL A 70 3.06 5.13 -4.10
C VAL A 70 2.44 5.97 -2.98
N VAL A 71 1.20 5.67 -2.64
CA VAL A 71 0.54 6.21 -1.44
C VAL A 71 0.50 5.09 -0.40
N HIS A 72 1.15 5.31 0.74
CA HIS A 72 1.39 4.24 1.71
C HIS A 72 0.48 4.37 2.94
N PHE A 73 -0.51 3.49 3.03
CA PHE A 73 -1.44 3.37 4.17
C PHE A 73 -1.37 2.01 4.86
N ALA A 74 -0.43 1.16 4.50
CA ALA A 74 -0.39 -0.22 5.01
C ALA A 74 0.24 -0.34 6.40
N ALA A 75 0.37 0.77 7.13
CA ALA A 75 0.88 0.77 8.49
C ALA A 75 -0.26 0.55 9.49
N PHE A 76 0.02 -0.17 10.58
CA PHE A 76 -0.94 -0.31 11.67
C PHE A 76 -1.07 0.99 12.44
N ALA A 77 -2.30 1.47 12.63
CA ALA A 77 -2.59 2.74 13.28
C ALA A 77 -3.37 2.60 14.59
N TYR A 78 -3.62 1.39 15.06
CA TYR A 78 -4.41 1.16 16.26
C TYR A 78 -3.52 1.16 17.51
N VAL A 79 -3.65 2.18 18.33
CA VAL A 79 -2.83 2.38 19.54
C VAL A 79 -2.90 1.17 20.48
N GLY A 80 -4.09 0.61 20.68
CA GLY A 80 -4.25 -0.59 21.50
C GLY A 80 -3.45 -1.77 21.02
N GLU A 81 -3.41 -1.99 19.71
CA GLU A 81 -2.58 -3.06 19.12
C GLU A 81 -1.10 -2.82 19.32
N SER A 82 -0.64 -1.57 19.20
CA SER A 82 0.79 -1.28 19.39
C SER A 82 1.23 -1.55 20.83
N THR A 83 0.33 -1.37 21.80
CA THR A 83 0.59 -1.67 23.19
C THR A 83 0.60 -3.18 23.47
N GLU A 84 -0.35 -3.91 22.88
CA GLU A 84 -0.51 -5.36 23.08
C GLU A 84 0.47 -6.19 22.26
N ASN A 85 0.83 -5.72 21.06
CA ASN A 85 1.71 -6.42 20.11
C ASN A 85 2.75 -5.49 19.51
N PRO A 86 3.72 -5.01 20.32
CA PRO A 86 4.73 -4.08 19.79
C PRO A 86 5.60 -4.67 18.68
N GLY A 87 5.88 -5.99 18.73
CA GLY A 87 6.64 -6.66 17.68
C GLY A 87 5.92 -6.68 16.34
N LEU A 88 4.60 -6.82 16.35
CA LEU A 88 3.78 -6.78 15.14
C LEU A 88 3.82 -5.38 14.49
N TYR A 89 3.69 -4.33 15.31
CA TYR A 89 3.78 -2.95 14.84
C TYR A 89 5.16 -2.66 14.27
N TYR A 90 6.21 -3.08 14.96
CA TYR A 90 7.57 -2.89 14.48
C TYR A 90 7.76 -3.53 13.10
N ARG A 91 7.37 -4.80 12.95
CA ARG A 91 7.53 -5.51 11.68
C ARG A 91 6.74 -4.86 10.57
N ASN A 92 5.47 -4.54 10.80
CA ASN A 92 4.63 -3.98 9.75
C ASN A 92 5.05 -2.55 9.40
N ASN A 93 5.31 -1.72 10.40
CA ASN A 93 5.55 -0.29 10.16
C ASN A 93 6.99 0.02 9.78
N VAL A 94 7.96 -0.68 10.34
CA VAL A 94 9.37 -0.42 10.08
C VAL A 94 9.91 -1.32 8.98
N VAL A 95 9.83 -2.64 9.17
CA VAL A 95 10.38 -3.60 8.21
C VAL A 95 9.62 -3.54 6.90
N GLY A 96 8.29 -3.46 6.95
CA GLY A 96 7.46 -3.35 5.76
C GLY A 96 7.72 -2.07 4.99
N THR A 97 7.87 -0.94 5.68
CA THR A 97 8.19 0.34 5.03
C THR A 97 9.57 0.31 4.39
N LEU A 98 10.55 -0.29 5.07
CA LEU A 98 11.89 -0.45 4.49
C LEU A 98 11.85 -1.33 3.24
N ALA A 99 11.08 -2.41 3.26
CA ALA A 99 10.91 -3.28 2.08
C ALA A 99 10.28 -2.51 0.92
N LEU A 100 9.29 -1.66 1.21
CA LEU A 100 8.65 -0.80 0.20
C LEU A 100 9.65 0.18 -0.41
N LEU A 101 10.42 0.89 0.42
CA LEU A 101 11.40 1.86 -0.05
C LEU A 101 12.47 1.19 -0.91
N GLU A 102 12.93 0.01 -0.50
CA GLU A 102 13.93 -0.75 -1.25
C GLU A 102 13.38 -1.18 -2.61
N ALA A 103 12.15 -1.67 -2.64
CA ALA A 103 11.50 -2.07 -3.89
C ALA A 103 11.30 -0.87 -4.83
N MET A 104 10.89 0.27 -4.29
CA MET A 104 10.74 1.51 -5.07
C MET A 104 12.07 1.95 -5.67
N ARG A 105 13.15 1.91 -4.87
CA ARG A 105 14.47 2.26 -5.34
C ARG A 105 14.92 1.36 -6.49
N GLU A 106 14.75 0.06 -6.33
CA GLU A 106 15.14 -0.93 -7.36
C GLU A 106 14.34 -0.79 -8.64
N CYS A 107 13.07 -0.40 -8.54
CA CYS A 107 12.17 -0.31 -9.68
C CYS A 107 12.06 1.11 -10.28
N GLY A 108 12.79 2.08 -9.73
CA GLY A 108 12.82 3.43 -10.25
C GLY A 108 11.58 4.26 -9.97
N VAL A 109 10.78 3.90 -8.96
CA VAL A 109 9.63 4.68 -8.52
C VAL A 109 10.09 5.69 -7.47
N ARG A 110 9.87 6.98 -7.73
CA ARG A 110 10.52 8.06 -6.98
C ARG A 110 9.62 8.79 -5.99
N TYR A 111 8.32 8.71 -6.13
CA TYR A 111 7.41 9.53 -5.34
C TYR A 111 6.64 8.68 -4.35
N LEU A 112 6.70 9.08 -3.09
CA LEU A 112 6.02 8.41 -1.99
C LEU A 112 5.24 9.43 -1.18
N VAL A 113 3.93 9.17 -1.01
CA VAL A 113 3.10 9.87 -0.04
C VAL A 113 2.88 8.93 1.12
N PHE A 114 3.32 9.33 2.29
CA PHE A 114 3.26 8.53 3.50
C PHE A 114 2.22 9.10 4.45
N SER A 115 1.26 8.26 4.87
CA SER A 115 0.28 8.64 5.87
C SER A 115 0.74 8.15 7.24
N SER A 116 0.93 9.06 8.14
CA SER A 116 1.31 8.76 9.53
C SER A 116 0.09 8.41 10.40
#